data_8039a3a8e846ece074a48f27905c6c58
#
_entry.id   8039a3a8e846ece074a48f27905c6c58
#
_cell.length_a   1.000
_cell.length_b   1.000
_cell.length_c   1.000
_cell.angle_alpha   90.00
_cell.angle_beta   90.00
_cell.angle_gamma   90.00
#
_symmetry.space_group_name_H-M   'P 1'
#
loop_
_entity.id
_entity.type
_entity.pdbx_description
1 polymer ?
#
loop_
_entity_poly.entity_id
_entity_poly.type
_entity_poly.pdbx_seq_one_letter_code
_entity_poly.pdbx_strand_id
1 'polypeptide(L)'
;MKKTDKPLAVNLEFKEQLRELLSQAPEGFGFLCFYYLTNGEKPCEEGVMLHAEGPFIAEAIVSAMEAEGHINTLIQAASSYVTECRTRENKGNDKHQKTTV
;
A
#
# COMPACT_ATOMS: atom_id res chain seq x y z
N MET A 1 -14.16 5.40 24.97
CA MET A 1 -14.63 4.87 23.98
C MET A 1 -14.72 5.67 22.78
N LYS A 2 -15.21 6.74 22.87
CA LYS A 2 -15.29 7.57 21.79
C LYS A 2 -13.96 7.94 21.31
N LYS A 3 -12.95 7.92 22.10
CA LYS A 3 -11.65 8.24 21.71
C LYS A 3 -11.14 7.38 20.63
N THR A 4 -11.41 6.10 20.66
CA THR A 4 -10.90 5.23 19.65
C THR A 4 -11.68 5.37 18.36
N ASP A 5 -12.93 5.69 18.41
CA ASP A 5 -13.73 5.84 17.23
C ASP A 5 -13.45 7.13 16.51
N LYS A 6 -13.18 8.17 17.22
CA LYS A 6 -12.92 9.43 16.65
C LYS A 6 -11.78 9.44 15.66
N PRO A 7 -10.60 8.91 15.97
CA PRO A 7 -9.53 8.92 15.02
C PRO A 7 -9.87 8.15 13.74
N LEU A 8 -10.61 7.07 13.86
CA LEU A 8 -10.96 6.30 12.70
C LEU A 8 -11.93 7.07 11.82
N ALA A 9 -12.89 7.73 12.41
CA ALA A 9 -13.86 8.48 11.65
C ALA A 9 -13.20 9.61 10.85
N VAL A 10 -12.28 10.31 11.49
CA VAL A 10 -11.57 11.38 10.83
C VAL A 10 -10.71 10.83 9.71
N ASN A 11 -10.07 9.70 9.94
CA ASN A 11 -9.22 9.11 8.94
C ASN A 11 -10.01 8.62 7.73
N LEU A 12 -11.19 8.09 7.95
CA LEU A 12 -12.03 7.64 6.86
C LEU A 12 -12.47 8.82 6.01
N GLU A 13 -12.79 9.91 6.64
CA GLU A 13 -13.20 11.09 5.92
C GLU A 13 -12.05 11.64 5.11
N PHE A 14 -10.86 11.68 5.69
CA PHE A 14 -9.69 12.17 4.98
C PHE A 14 -9.39 11.27 3.78
N LYS A 15 -9.55 9.97 3.96
CA LYS A 15 -9.28 9.03 2.89
C LYS A 15 -10.21 9.30 1.71
N GLU A 16 -11.47 9.57 1.99
CA GLU A 16 -12.42 9.84 0.92
C GLU A 16 -12.10 11.14 0.21
N GLN A 17 -11.69 12.16 0.95
CA GLN A 17 -11.31 13.41 0.35
C GLN A 17 -10.09 13.26 -0.53
N LEU A 18 -9.14 12.45 -0.09
CA LEU A 18 -7.95 12.23 -0.86
C LEU A 18 -8.29 11.45 -2.13
N ARG A 19 -9.14 10.46 -2.02
CA ARG A 19 -9.53 9.66 -3.16
C ARG A 19 -10.21 10.55 -4.19
N GLU A 20 -11.05 11.44 -3.74
CA GLU A 20 -11.74 12.31 -4.65
C GLU A 20 -10.79 13.27 -5.33
N LEU A 21 -9.83 13.80 -4.60
CA LEU A 21 -8.86 14.69 -5.17
C LEU A 21 -8.01 13.96 -6.21
N LEU A 22 -7.57 12.75 -5.90
CA LEU A 22 -6.75 11.99 -6.82
C LEU A 22 -7.52 11.56 -8.07
N SER A 23 -8.82 11.41 -7.95
CA SER A 23 -9.61 11.03 -9.12
C SER A 23 -9.65 12.17 -10.13
N GLN A 24 -9.27 13.37 -9.73
CA GLN A 24 -9.25 14.50 -10.62
C GLN A 24 -7.86 14.83 -11.12
N ALA A 25 -6.93 13.91 -10.93
CA ALA A 25 -5.55 14.16 -11.35
C ALA A 25 -5.51 14.39 -12.85
N PRO A 26 -4.74 15.37 -13.30
CA PRO A 26 -4.70 15.70 -14.72
C PRO A 26 -3.96 14.65 -15.51
N GLU A 27 -4.17 14.68 -16.80
CA GLU A 27 -3.52 13.75 -17.68
C GLU A 27 -2.03 13.94 -17.55
N GLY A 28 -1.29 12.86 -17.53
CA GLY A 28 0.15 12.95 -17.36
C GLY A 28 0.61 12.86 -15.93
N PHE A 29 -0.33 12.80 -14.99
CA PHE A 29 0.01 12.71 -13.59
C PHE A 29 -0.26 11.29 -13.11
N GLY A 30 0.76 10.57 -12.69
CA GLY A 30 0.59 9.23 -12.18
C GLY A 30 0.91 9.18 -10.70
N PHE A 31 0.32 8.23 -10.00
CA PHE A 31 0.59 8.12 -8.57
C PHE A 31 0.43 6.70 -8.06
N LEU A 32 1.06 6.46 -6.93
CA LEU A 32 0.94 5.20 -6.22
C LEU A 32 0.96 5.58 -4.75
N CYS A 33 -0.08 5.26 -4.04
CA CYS A 33 -0.20 5.64 -2.65
C CYS A 33 -0.63 4.46 -1.81
N PHE A 34 0.20 4.08 -0.85
CA PHE A 34 -0.15 3.03 0.09
C PHE A 34 -0.64 3.72 1.33
N TYR A 35 -1.69 3.19 1.94
CA TYR A 35 -2.20 3.82 3.14
C TYR A 35 -2.71 2.79 4.14
N TYR A 36 -2.84 3.22 5.37
CA TYR A 36 -3.50 2.43 6.38
C TYR A 36 -4.25 3.38 7.29
N LEU A 37 -5.29 2.87 7.91
CA LEU A 37 -6.07 3.65 8.86
C LEU A 37 -6.05 2.91 10.17
N THR A 38 -5.96 3.64 11.26
CA THR A 38 -5.96 3.02 12.57
C THR A 38 -7.06 3.64 13.41
N ASN A 39 -7.37 2.96 14.48
CA ASN A 39 -8.31 3.51 15.43
C ASN A 39 -7.53 4.02 16.64
N GLY A 40 -6.22 4.21 16.47
CA GLY A 40 -5.39 4.69 17.54
C GLY A 40 -4.57 3.59 18.20
N GLU A 41 -4.87 2.35 17.90
CA GLU A 41 -4.15 1.23 18.47
C GLU A 41 -3.59 0.29 17.45
N LYS A 42 -4.36 -0.06 16.47
CA LYS A 42 -3.91 -0.98 15.45
C LYS A 42 -4.52 -0.61 14.13
N PRO A 43 -3.95 -1.10 13.03
CA PRO A 43 -4.51 -0.81 11.73
C PRO A 43 -5.88 -1.47 11.57
N CYS A 44 -6.82 -0.73 11.03
CA CYS A 44 -8.15 -1.24 10.78
C CYS A 44 -8.44 -1.41 9.31
N GLU A 45 -7.72 -0.70 8.47
CA GLU A 45 -7.93 -0.78 7.04
C GLU A 45 -6.64 -0.46 6.34
N GLU A 46 -6.36 -1.16 5.26
CA GLU A 46 -5.16 -0.91 4.47
C GLU A 46 -5.57 -0.90 3.02
N GLY A 47 -4.84 -0.19 2.21
CA GLY A 47 -5.17 -0.16 0.81
C GLY A 47 -4.14 0.56 -0.03
N VAL A 48 -4.47 0.70 -1.31
CA VAL A 48 -3.60 1.36 -2.23
C VAL A 48 -4.43 2.14 -3.23
N MET A 49 -3.94 3.31 -3.60
CA MET A 49 -4.54 4.11 -4.64
C MET A 49 -3.51 4.21 -5.74
N LEU A 50 -3.87 3.79 -6.92
CA LEU A 50 -2.92 3.70 -8.00
C LEU A 50 -3.50 4.14 -9.32
N HIS A 51 -2.78 4.99 -10.04
CA HIS A 51 -3.14 5.35 -11.38
C HIS A 51 -1.83 5.72 -12.06
N ALA A 52 -1.32 4.83 -12.89
CA ALA A 52 -0.01 5.05 -13.47
C ALA A 52 0.29 4.06 -14.57
N GLU A 53 1.25 4.43 -15.41
CA GLU A 53 1.74 3.51 -16.41
C GLU A 53 2.93 2.82 -15.81
N GLY A 54 2.99 1.52 -15.99
CA GLY A 54 4.00 0.70 -15.36
C GLY A 54 5.43 1.20 -15.43
N PRO A 55 5.94 1.47 -16.61
CA PRO A 55 7.33 1.89 -16.70
C PRO A 55 7.60 3.20 -15.99
N PHE A 56 6.66 4.13 -16.07
CA PHE A 56 6.87 5.44 -15.46
C PHE A 56 6.83 5.36 -13.94
N ILE A 57 5.90 4.60 -13.40
CA ILE A 57 5.80 4.53 -11.95
C ILE A 57 6.97 3.72 -11.40
N ALA A 58 7.46 2.74 -12.16
CA ALA A 58 8.60 1.96 -11.71
C ALA A 58 9.82 2.85 -11.59
N GLU A 59 10.00 3.75 -12.54
CA GLU A 59 11.09 4.68 -12.48
C GLU A 59 10.95 5.61 -11.29
N ALA A 60 9.75 6.05 -11.02
CA ALA A 60 9.52 6.93 -9.88
C ALA A 60 9.86 6.22 -8.57
N ILE A 61 9.52 4.94 -8.48
CA ILE A 61 9.81 4.18 -7.29
C ILE A 61 11.33 4.06 -7.11
N VAL A 62 12.03 3.77 -8.19
CA VAL A 62 13.48 3.65 -8.10
C VAL A 62 14.10 4.97 -7.69
N SER A 63 13.61 6.07 -8.24
CA SER A 63 14.13 7.39 -7.86
C SER A 63 13.90 7.65 -6.39
N ALA A 64 12.73 7.28 -5.88
CA ALA A 64 12.44 7.50 -4.48
C ALA A 64 13.35 6.64 -3.60
N MET A 65 13.61 5.42 -4.01
CA MET A 65 14.47 4.55 -3.23
C MET A 65 15.89 5.08 -3.19
N GLU A 66 16.33 5.66 -4.28
CA GLU A 66 17.68 6.21 -4.31
C GLU A 66 17.79 7.51 -3.53
N ALA A 67 16.76 8.30 -3.57
CA ALA A 67 16.80 9.58 -2.88
C ALA A 67 16.61 9.43 -1.37
N GLU A 68 15.83 8.43 -0.96
CA GLU A 68 15.52 8.22 0.42
C GLU A 68 15.82 6.80 0.83
N GLY A 69 16.93 6.59 1.49
CA GLY A 69 17.30 5.27 1.92
C GLY A 69 16.25 4.61 2.80
N HIS A 70 15.49 5.43 3.52
CA HIS A 70 14.45 4.93 4.37
C HIS A 70 13.36 4.23 3.55
N ILE A 71 13.00 4.78 2.41
CA ILE A 71 12.00 4.18 1.56
C ILE A 71 12.52 2.87 0.99
N ASN A 72 13.79 2.84 0.63
CA ASN A 72 14.39 1.63 0.11
C ASN A 72 14.30 0.52 1.17
N THR A 73 14.61 0.84 2.42
CA THR A 73 14.54 -0.11 3.50
C THR A 73 13.12 -0.64 3.69
N LEU A 74 12.14 0.24 3.63
CA LEU A 74 10.77 -0.17 3.82
C LEU A 74 10.29 -1.10 2.70
N ILE A 75 10.64 -0.78 1.47
CA ILE A 75 10.23 -1.59 0.35
C ILE A 75 10.86 -2.97 0.42
N GLN A 76 12.12 -3.03 0.78
CA GLN A 76 12.79 -4.31 0.89
C GLN A 76 12.24 -5.13 2.03
N ALA A 77 11.92 -4.49 3.13
CA ALA A 77 11.34 -5.20 4.27
C ALA A 77 9.98 -5.79 3.89
N ALA A 78 9.15 -5.01 3.18
CA ALA A 78 7.85 -5.48 2.79
C ALA A 78 7.97 -6.64 1.82
N SER A 79 8.92 -6.54 0.91
CA SER A 79 9.14 -7.57 -0.08
C SER A 79 9.57 -8.88 0.59
N SER A 80 10.46 -8.79 1.56
CA SER A 80 10.92 -9.96 2.27
C SER A 80 9.79 -10.60 3.06
N TYR A 81 8.97 -9.77 3.67
CA TYR A 81 7.86 -10.28 4.46
C TYR A 81 6.89 -11.06 3.57
N VAL A 82 6.59 -10.53 2.41
CA VAL A 82 5.67 -11.20 1.50
C VAL A 82 6.27 -12.53 1.03
N THR A 83 7.55 -12.54 0.75
CA THR A 83 8.21 -13.75 0.31
C THR A 83 8.14 -14.81 1.39
N GLU A 84 8.39 -14.43 2.62
CA GLU A 84 8.31 -15.35 3.71
C GLU A 84 6.91 -15.88 3.91
N CYS A 85 5.93 -15.05 3.84
CA CYS A 85 4.55 -15.47 4.01
C CYS A 85 4.15 -16.43 2.92
N ARG A 86 4.53 -16.14 1.69
CA ARG A 86 4.18 -17.01 0.60
C ARG A 86 4.86 -18.35 0.70
N THR A 87 6.07 -18.36 1.15
CA THR A 87 6.79 -19.60 1.31
C THR A 87 6.09 -20.49 2.33
N ARG A 88 5.61 -19.89 3.41
CA ARG A 88 4.91 -20.64 4.41
C ARG A 88 3.61 -21.18 3.87
N GLU A 89 2.89 -20.38 3.14
CA GLU A 89 1.64 -20.81 2.59
C GLU A 89 1.85 -21.91 1.57
N ASN A 90 2.87 -21.84 0.78
CA ASN A 90 3.12 -22.84 -0.20
C ASN A 90 3.43 -24.18 0.44
N LYS A 91 4.09 -24.17 1.54
CA LYS A 91 4.36 -25.38 2.25
C LYS A 91 3.09 -26.01 2.71
N GLY A 92 2.16 -25.23 3.15
CA GLY A 92 0.91 -25.73 3.63
C GLY A 92 -0.09 -26.04 2.55
N ASN A 93 0.01 -25.40 1.42
CA ASN A 93 -0.95 -25.55 0.36
C ASN A 93 -0.37 -25.70 -0.98
N ASP A 94 0.48 -26.62 -1.16
CA ASP A 94 1.11 -26.71 -2.44
C ASP A 94 0.17 -27.06 -3.53
N LYS A 95 -0.91 -27.70 -3.33
CA LYS A 95 -1.83 -27.97 -4.35
C LYS A 95 -2.42 -26.70 -4.82
N HIS A 96 -2.68 -25.79 -4.00
CA HIS A 96 -3.23 -24.57 -4.31
C HIS A 96 -2.37 -23.82 -5.21
N GLN A 97 -1.14 -23.84 -5.00
CA GLN A 97 -0.29 -23.15 -5.80
C GLN A 97 -0.27 -23.52 -7.20
N LYS A 98 -0.53 -24.66 -7.55
CA LYS A 98 -0.58 -24.99 -8.86
C LYS A 98 -1.66 -24.33 -9.56
N THR A 99 -2.74 -24.17 -9.00
CA THR A 99 -3.85 -23.58 -9.64
C THR A 99 -3.67 -22.17 -9.93
N THR A 100 -2.86 -21.50 -9.27
CA THR A 100 -2.74 -20.13 -9.50
C THR A 100 -2.08 -19.80 -10.73
N VAL A 101 -1.42 -20.63 -11.30
CA VAL A 101 -0.80 -20.30 -12.50
C VAL A 101 -1.66 -20.50 -13.65
#